data_e57bf6d15a11a38553c3ac2100f7369e
#
_entry.id   e57bf6d15a11a38553c3ac2100f7369e
#
_cell.length_a   1.000
_cell.length_b   1.000
_cell.length_c   1.000
_cell.angle_alpha   90.00
_cell.angle_beta   90.00
_cell.angle_gamma   90.00
#
_symmetry.space_group_name_H-M   'P 1'
#
loop_
_entity.id
_entity.type
_entity.pdbx_description
1 polymer ?
#
loop_
_entity_poly.entity_id
_entity_poly.type
_entity_poly.pdbx_seq_one_letter_code
_entity_poly.pdbx_strand_id
1 'polypeptide(L)'
;GFASADITVYNGQHKEGSQAVADAFTKATGIKVTLNSAKSDQLAGQLKEEGDKTPADVFYSEQTAPFVALSDAGLLEPLSADTIKQTAHKGVPVAPKKDWIALSGRSRVVVYDHTKLSEKDMEKSVLDYATPKWKDKIGYVPTSGAFLEQVVAITKLKGKDAALKWLKGLKENGKLYAKNSVALQAVENGEVPAALINNYYWYALAKEKGADNLKTRLYFIRHQDPGALVTYSGAAVLKGSKNKEEAKKFVDFLASKEGQEAFVSVRAEYPLRTDVVSPF
;
A
#
# COMPACT_ATOMS: atom_id res chain seq x y z
N GLY A 1 -16.56 0.41 36.63
CA GLY A 1 -16.33 1.26 35.47
C GLY A 1 -17.27 0.94 34.33
N PHE A 2 -17.63 1.95 33.56
CA PHE A 2 -18.47 1.74 32.38
C PHE A 2 -17.68 1.03 31.30
N ALA A 3 -18.29 0.05 30.64
CA ALA A 3 -17.71 -0.58 29.47
C ALA A 3 -17.62 0.44 28.33
N SER A 4 -16.49 0.48 27.62
CA SER A 4 -16.35 1.28 26.41
C SER A 4 -17.29 0.73 25.32
N ALA A 5 -17.80 1.62 24.47
CA ALA A 5 -18.64 1.23 23.36
C ALA A 5 -17.83 0.49 22.27
N ASP A 6 -18.44 -0.51 21.65
CA ASP A 6 -17.88 -1.18 20.49
C ASP A 6 -17.83 -0.21 19.31
N ILE A 7 -16.92 -0.44 18.38
CA ILE A 7 -16.79 0.39 17.19
C ILE A 7 -17.04 -0.38 15.90
N THR A 8 -17.52 0.33 14.91
CA THR A 8 -17.72 -0.16 13.54
C THR A 8 -16.68 0.46 12.62
N VAL A 9 -15.92 -0.38 11.94
CA VAL A 9 -14.90 0.04 10.97
C VAL A 9 -15.38 -0.29 9.56
N TYR A 10 -15.47 0.70 8.71
CA TYR A 10 -15.61 0.50 7.28
C TYR A 10 -14.22 0.18 6.74
N ASN A 11 -14.02 -1.07 6.35
CA ASN A 11 -12.71 -1.64 6.07
C ASN A 11 -12.49 -1.86 4.57
N GLY A 12 -11.69 -0.99 3.96
CA GLY A 12 -11.19 -1.15 2.60
C GLY A 12 -9.78 -1.73 2.54
N GLN A 13 -9.19 -2.06 3.69
CA GLN A 13 -7.89 -2.72 3.76
C GLN A 13 -8.05 -4.25 3.66
N HIS A 14 -6.98 -4.95 3.34
CA HIS A 14 -6.98 -6.41 3.28
C HIS A 14 -7.41 -7.01 4.62
N LYS A 15 -8.42 -7.89 4.57
CA LYS A 15 -9.10 -8.40 5.76
C LYS A 15 -8.17 -9.11 6.73
N GLU A 16 -7.20 -9.85 6.24
CA GLU A 16 -6.24 -10.57 7.08
C GLU A 16 -5.46 -9.62 8.00
N GLY A 17 -4.92 -8.53 7.44
CA GLY A 17 -4.18 -7.52 8.21
C GLY A 17 -5.06 -6.72 9.14
N SER A 18 -6.21 -6.25 8.67
CA SER A 18 -7.14 -5.47 9.49
C SER A 18 -7.74 -6.31 10.63
N GLN A 19 -8.00 -7.59 10.40
CA GLN A 19 -8.49 -8.49 11.45
C GLN A 19 -7.42 -8.73 12.52
N ALA A 20 -6.17 -8.92 12.13
CA ALA A 20 -5.06 -9.10 13.08
C ALA A 20 -4.91 -7.90 14.02
N VAL A 21 -5.00 -6.69 13.46
CA VAL A 21 -4.92 -5.47 14.27
C VAL A 21 -6.16 -5.29 15.14
N ALA A 22 -7.35 -5.56 14.61
CA ALA A 22 -8.60 -5.48 15.39
C ALA A 22 -8.57 -6.43 16.58
N ASP A 23 -8.10 -7.66 16.38
CA ASP A 23 -7.98 -8.65 17.46
C ASP A 23 -6.97 -8.21 18.52
N ALA A 24 -5.82 -7.69 18.12
CA ALA A 24 -4.81 -7.15 19.04
C ALA A 24 -5.35 -5.95 19.84
N PHE A 25 -6.09 -5.07 19.20
CA PHE A 25 -6.73 -3.92 19.85
C PHE A 25 -7.78 -4.36 20.89
N THR A 26 -8.64 -5.31 20.54
CA THR A 26 -9.65 -5.85 21.45
C THR A 26 -8.97 -6.51 22.66
N LYS A 27 -7.91 -7.26 22.42
CA LYS A 27 -7.14 -7.90 23.51
C LYS A 27 -6.53 -6.86 24.45
N ALA A 28 -6.01 -5.76 23.91
CA ALA A 28 -5.36 -4.71 24.69
C ALA A 28 -6.35 -3.80 25.44
N THR A 29 -7.55 -3.58 24.90
CA THR A 29 -8.47 -2.54 25.40
C THR A 29 -9.83 -3.06 25.87
N GLY A 30 -10.23 -4.26 25.45
CA GLY A 30 -11.59 -4.79 25.67
C GLY A 30 -12.63 -4.20 24.71
N ILE A 31 -12.27 -3.27 23.85
CA ILE A 31 -13.18 -2.68 22.87
C ILE A 31 -13.31 -3.61 21.69
N LYS A 32 -14.54 -4.03 21.37
CA LYS A 32 -14.81 -4.90 20.23
C LYS A 32 -14.87 -4.08 18.93
N VAL A 33 -14.37 -4.67 17.86
CA VAL A 33 -14.31 -4.05 16.54
C VAL A 33 -15.10 -4.90 15.55
N THR A 34 -16.09 -4.29 14.91
CA THR A 34 -16.80 -4.89 13.78
C THR A 34 -16.25 -4.35 12.49
N LEU A 35 -15.73 -5.25 11.63
CA LEU A 35 -15.20 -4.88 10.32
C LEU A 35 -16.26 -5.10 9.24
N ASN A 36 -16.71 -4.03 8.59
CA ASN A 36 -17.54 -4.08 7.40
C ASN A 36 -16.66 -3.87 6.19
N SER A 37 -16.30 -4.95 5.51
CA SER A 37 -15.30 -4.96 4.46
C SER A 37 -15.91 -4.82 3.08
N ALA A 38 -15.38 -3.90 2.28
CA ALA A 38 -15.70 -3.67 0.88
C ALA A 38 -14.54 -2.90 0.23
N LYS A 39 -14.64 -2.61 -1.06
CA LYS A 39 -13.63 -1.78 -1.74
C LYS A 39 -13.63 -0.36 -1.16
N SER A 40 -12.44 0.24 -1.04
CA SER A 40 -12.26 1.56 -0.44
C SER A 40 -13.09 2.65 -1.11
N ASP A 41 -13.15 2.69 -2.43
CA ASP A 41 -13.93 3.67 -3.18
C ASP A 41 -15.44 3.49 -2.99
N GLN A 42 -15.90 2.24 -2.91
CA GLN A 42 -17.30 1.91 -2.62
C GLN A 42 -17.70 2.40 -1.22
N LEU A 43 -16.84 2.15 -0.23
CA LEU A 43 -17.07 2.60 1.14
C LEU A 43 -17.06 4.13 1.25
N ALA A 44 -16.15 4.79 0.54
CA ALA A 44 -16.11 6.26 0.51
C ALA A 44 -17.40 6.84 -0.08
N GLY A 45 -17.93 6.25 -1.15
CA GLY A 45 -19.22 6.64 -1.72
C GLY A 45 -20.36 6.46 -0.73
N GLN A 46 -20.39 5.34 -0.02
CA GLN A 46 -21.38 5.06 1.01
C GLN A 46 -21.30 6.08 2.17
N LEU A 47 -20.09 6.42 2.62
CA LEU A 47 -19.89 7.42 3.67
C LEU A 47 -20.38 8.80 3.25
N LYS A 48 -20.20 9.18 1.99
CA LYS A 48 -20.74 10.45 1.46
C LYS A 48 -22.26 10.48 1.49
N GLU A 49 -22.91 9.37 1.14
CA GLU A 49 -24.37 9.26 1.18
C GLU A 49 -24.90 9.28 2.60
N GLU A 50 -24.25 8.57 3.52
CA GLU A 50 -24.67 8.50 4.92
C GLU A 50 -24.44 9.80 5.70
N GLY A 51 -23.38 10.55 5.36
CA GLY A 51 -23.06 11.81 6.02
C GLY A 51 -22.95 11.68 7.53
N ASP A 52 -23.57 12.59 8.28
CA ASP A 52 -23.57 12.58 9.75
C ASP A 52 -24.35 11.42 10.37
N LYS A 53 -25.12 10.69 9.58
CA LYS A 53 -25.91 9.55 10.04
C LYS A 53 -25.20 8.22 9.83
N THR A 54 -23.95 8.23 9.41
CA THR A 54 -23.20 7.00 9.21
C THR A 54 -23.11 6.17 10.49
N PRO A 55 -23.28 4.84 10.41
CA PRO A 55 -23.01 3.97 11.55
C PRO A 55 -21.52 3.69 11.73
N ALA A 56 -20.66 4.11 10.79
CA ALA A 56 -19.23 3.90 10.87
C ALA A 56 -18.57 4.86 11.84
N ASP A 57 -17.62 4.33 12.60
CA ASP A 57 -16.77 5.12 13.51
C ASP A 57 -15.41 5.39 12.89
N VAL A 58 -14.87 4.43 12.14
CA VAL A 58 -13.55 4.51 11.50
C VAL A 58 -13.68 4.07 10.04
N PHE A 59 -12.95 4.76 9.17
CA PHE A 59 -12.69 4.32 7.81
C PHE A 59 -11.23 3.92 7.68
N TYR A 60 -10.99 2.64 7.37
CA TYR A 60 -9.66 2.09 7.11
C TYR A 60 -9.57 1.77 5.63
N SER A 61 -8.64 2.38 4.92
CA SER A 61 -8.53 2.27 3.46
C SER A 61 -7.13 1.84 3.03
N GLU A 62 -7.06 1.03 1.99
CA GLU A 62 -5.79 0.69 1.33
C GLU A 62 -5.25 1.81 0.41
N GLN A 63 -6.05 2.88 0.22
CA GLN A 63 -5.70 4.02 -0.65
C GLN A 63 -5.96 5.33 0.07
N THR A 64 -5.20 6.38 -0.26
CA THR A 64 -5.37 7.70 0.36
C THR A 64 -6.33 8.62 -0.38
N ALA A 65 -6.56 8.43 -1.67
CA ALA A 65 -7.47 9.27 -2.45
C ALA A 65 -8.87 9.39 -1.82
N PRO A 66 -9.50 8.31 -1.30
CA PRO A 66 -10.79 8.43 -0.63
C PRO A 66 -10.79 9.36 0.57
N PHE A 67 -9.69 9.43 1.33
CA PHE A 67 -9.60 10.34 2.47
C PHE A 67 -9.61 11.80 2.04
N VAL A 68 -8.93 12.12 0.94
CA VAL A 68 -8.93 13.50 0.41
C VAL A 68 -10.34 13.95 0.09
N ALA A 69 -11.11 13.11 -0.59
CA ALA A 69 -12.50 13.40 -0.95
C ALA A 69 -13.39 13.57 0.28
N LEU A 70 -13.26 12.69 1.29
CA LEU A 70 -14.04 12.76 2.52
C LEU A 70 -13.64 13.96 3.39
N SER A 71 -12.36 14.29 3.43
CA SER A 71 -11.85 15.49 4.12
C SER A 71 -12.41 16.77 3.50
N ASP A 72 -12.38 16.88 2.17
CA ASP A 72 -12.94 18.02 1.45
C ASP A 72 -14.44 18.16 1.70
N ALA A 73 -15.15 17.05 1.87
CA ALA A 73 -16.58 17.05 2.19
C ALA A 73 -16.88 17.35 3.67
N GLY A 74 -15.86 17.50 4.52
CA GLY A 74 -16.03 17.80 5.94
C GLY A 74 -16.53 16.64 6.78
N LEU A 75 -16.30 15.40 6.36
CA LEU A 75 -16.83 14.19 7.01
C LEU A 75 -15.86 13.52 7.99
N LEU A 76 -14.64 14.03 8.10
CA LEU A 76 -13.60 13.43 8.95
C LEU A 76 -13.32 14.28 10.18
N GLU A 77 -13.06 13.61 11.30
CA GLU A 77 -12.72 14.22 12.58
C GLU A 77 -11.22 14.47 12.67
N PRO A 78 -10.76 15.65 13.12
CA PRO A 78 -9.33 15.89 13.33
C PRO A 78 -8.73 14.91 14.33
N LEU A 79 -7.49 14.47 14.03
CA LEU A 79 -6.70 13.60 14.88
C LEU A 79 -5.71 14.42 15.72
N SER A 80 -5.26 13.87 16.85
CA SER A 80 -4.26 14.54 17.68
C SER A 80 -2.89 14.58 16.99
N ALA A 81 -2.09 15.59 17.32
CA ALA A 81 -0.72 15.69 16.83
C ALA A 81 0.12 14.48 17.27
N ASP A 82 -0.13 13.94 18.46
CA ASP A 82 0.58 12.75 18.96
C ASP A 82 0.29 11.51 18.12
N THR A 83 -0.94 11.33 17.69
CA THR A 83 -1.30 10.23 16.79
C THR A 83 -0.60 10.39 15.43
N ILE A 84 -0.69 11.57 14.83
CA ILE A 84 -0.16 11.85 13.49
C ILE A 84 1.36 11.68 13.44
N LYS A 85 2.09 12.14 14.44
CA LYS A 85 3.55 12.06 14.44
C LYS A 85 4.11 10.64 14.46
N GLN A 86 3.32 9.63 14.86
CA GLN A 86 3.78 8.24 14.92
C GLN A 86 4.22 7.70 13.57
N THR A 87 3.62 8.17 12.49
CA THR A 87 3.93 7.71 11.12
C THR A 87 4.37 8.85 10.19
N ALA A 88 4.55 10.06 10.73
CA ALA A 88 4.94 11.22 9.94
C ALA A 88 6.44 11.20 9.66
N HIS A 89 6.80 10.97 8.40
CA HIS A 89 8.17 10.96 7.92
C HIS A 89 8.26 11.69 6.59
N LYS A 90 9.47 12.08 6.22
CA LYS A 90 9.72 12.71 4.92
C LYS A 90 9.21 11.80 3.78
N GLY A 91 8.38 12.35 2.91
CA GLY A 91 7.82 11.62 1.77
C GLY A 91 6.51 10.90 2.04
N VAL A 92 6.08 10.78 3.30
CA VAL A 92 4.78 10.21 3.65
C VAL A 92 3.71 11.30 3.52
N PRO A 93 2.57 11.01 2.89
CA PRO A 93 1.50 12.01 2.77
C PRO A 93 0.93 12.37 4.14
N VAL A 94 0.69 13.67 4.32
CA VAL A 94 0.09 14.23 5.54
C VAL A 94 -1.21 14.94 5.15
N ALA A 95 -2.27 14.66 5.88
CA ALA A 95 -3.56 15.33 5.68
C ALA A 95 -3.44 16.83 5.97
N PRO A 96 -3.80 17.73 5.03
CA PRO A 96 -3.75 19.18 5.29
C PRO A 96 -4.58 19.63 6.49
N LYS A 97 -5.72 18.96 6.73
CA LYS A 97 -6.62 19.25 7.87
C LYS A 97 -6.37 18.34 9.07
N LYS A 98 -5.34 17.50 9.03
CA LYS A 98 -4.98 16.58 10.12
C LYS A 98 -6.12 15.62 10.50
N ASP A 99 -6.93 15.23 9.55
CA ASP A 99 -8.14 14.43 9.74
C ASP A 99 -8.06 13.03 9.14
N TRP A 100 -6.88 12.59 8.75
CA TRP A 100 -6.56 11.21 8.43
C TRP A 100 -5.06 10.97 8.59
N ILE A 101 -4.66 9.71 8.67
CA ILE A 101 -3.26 9.32 8.88
C ILE A 101 -2.88 8.19 7.93
N ALA A 102 -1.69 8.29 7.33
CA ALA A 102 -1.08 7.18 6.59
C ALA A 102 -0.49 6.17 7.58
N LEU A 103 -0.62 4.89 7.29
CA LEU A 103 -0.26 3.80 8.21
C LEU A 103 0.77 2.83 7.66
N SER A 104 0.62 2.43 6.41
CA SER A 104 1.53 1.49 5.74
C SER A 104 1.68 1.86 4.28
N GLY A 105 2.70 1.28 3.63
CA GLY A 105 2.98 1.56 2.24
C GLY A 105 3.19 0.28 1.43
N ARG A 106 2.86 0.36 0.13
CA ARG A 106 3.14 -0.68 -0.85
C ARG A 106 4.04 -0.08 -1.91
N SER A 107 5.15 -0.76 -2.21
CA SER A 107 6.06 -0.30 -3.24
C SER A 107 6.05 -1.22 -4.45
N ARG A 108 6.37 -0.64 -5.61
CA ARG A 108 6.67 -1.40 -6.80
C ARG A 108 8.13 -1.84 -6.75
N VAL A 109 8.39 -3.00 -7.34
CA VAL A 109 9.72 -3.60 -7.33
C VAL A 109 10.05 -4.15 -8.71
N VAL A 110 11.31 -4.43 -8.92
CA VAL A 110 11.78 -5.27 -10.02
C VAL A 110 12.06 -6.64 -9.45
N VAL A 111 11.42 -7.66 -9.99
CA VAL A 111 11.80 -9.05 -9.70
C VAL A 111 12.84 -9.48 -10.71
N TYR A 112 13.88 -10.18 -10.27
CA TYR A 112 14.94 -10.64 -11.16
C TYR A 112 15.41 -12.04 -10.81
N ASP A 113 15.91 -12.74 -11.80
CA ASP A 113 16.50 -14.07 -11.67
C ASP A 113 17.94 -13.92 -11.16
N HIS A 114 18.19 -14.25 -9.89
CA HIS A 114 19.50 -14.07 -9.26
C HIS A 114 20.58 -15.02 -9.81
N THR A 115 20.18 -16.03 -10.60
CA THR A 115 21.13 -16.91 -11.29
C THR A 115 21.70 -16.26 -12.56
N LYS A 116 21.06 -15.20 -13.07
CA LYS A 116 21.44 -14.50 -14.29
C LYS A 116 21.90 -13.07 -14.05
N LEU A 117 21.35 -12.41 -13.02
CA LEU A 117 21.61 -11.01 -12.70
C LEU A 117 21.94 -10.87 -11.21
N SER A 118 22.65 -9.81 -10.86
CA SER A 118 22.90 -9.41 -9.48
C SER A 118 22.28 -8.03 -9.22
N GLU A 119 22.25 -7.58 -7.97
CA GLU A 119 21.77 -6.23 -7.62
C GLU A 119 22.56 -5.13 -8.36
N LYS A 120 23.83 -5.37 -8.68
CA LYS A 120 24.67 -4.42 -9.41
C LYS A 120 24.19 -4.20 -10.85
N ASP A 121 23.46 -5.15 -11.41
CA ASP A 121 22.91 -5.06 -12.76
C ASP A 121 21.60 -4.27 -12.80
N MET A 122 20.98 -4.02 -11.63
CA MET A 122 19.71 -3.34 -11.54
C MET A 122 19.89 -1.83 -11.71
N GLU A 123 18.89 -1.21 -12.33
CA GLU A 123 18.89 0.23 -12.58
C GLU A 123 18.41 1.01 -11.35
N LYS A 124 18.91 2.23 -11.19
CA LYS A 124 18.50 3.14 -10.12
C LYS A 124 17.15 3.81 -10.40
N SER A 125 16.77 3.90 -11.67
CA SER A 125 15.50 4.50 -12.09
C SER A 125 14.69 3.50 -12.90
N VAL A 126 13.37 3.48 -12.67
CA VAL A 126 12.45 2.66 -13.48
C VAL A 126 12.49 3.05 -14.95
N LEU A 127 12.81 4.31 -15.24
CA LEU A 127 12.88 4.82 -16.61
C LEU A 127 13.94 4.09 -17.45
N ASP A 128 15.02 3.65 -16.82
CA ASP A 128 16.13 3.00 -17.49
C ASP A 128 15.83 1.56 -17.95
N TYR A 129 14.75 0.94 -17.41
CA TYR A 129 14.33 -0.37 -17.89
C TYR A 129 13.63 -0.34 -19.25
N ALA A 130 13.21 0.84 -19.71
CA ALA A 130 12.56 1.02 -21.01
C ALA A 130 13.55 1.28 -22.15
N THR A 131 14.84 1.08 -21.91
CA THR A 131 15.91 1.35 -22.89
C THR A 131 16.33 0.10 -23.65
N PRO A 132 17.05 0.24 -24.79
CA PRO A 132 17.54 -0.90 -25.56
C PRO A 132 18.47 -1.85 -24.78
N LYS A 133 19.11 -1.39 -23.72
CA LYS A 133 19.90 -2.23 -22.81
C LYS A 133 19.10 -3.41 -22.28
N TRP A 134 17.80 -3.20 -22.07
CA TRP A 134 16.89 -4.21 -21.54
C TRP A 134 16.06 -4.93 -22.61
N LYS A 135 16.47 -4.85 -23.88
CA LYS A 135 15.76 -5.51 -25.00
C LYS A 135 15.54 -7.00 -24.70
N ASP A 136 14.27 -7.41 -24.67
CA ASP A 136 13.80 -8.77 -24.35
C ASP A 136 14.19 -9.28 -22.95
N LYS A 137 14.62 -8.37 -22.06
CA LYS A 137 15.06 -8.70 -20.69
C LYS A 137 14.15 -8.20 -19.58
N ILE A 138 13.14 -7.40 -19.90
CA ILE A 138 12.24 -6.82 -18.93
C ILE A 138 10.77 -7.12 -19.23
N GLY A 139 10.11 -7.82 -18.33
CA GLY A 139 8.67 -8.04 -18.38
C GLY A 139 7.90 -6.87 -17.78
N TYR A 140 6.71 -6.59 -18.29
CA TYR A 140 5.83 -5.57 -17.76
C TYR A 140 4.36 -5.96 -17.93
N VAL A 141 3.48 -5.36 -17.12
CA VAL A 141 2.06 -5.74 -17.04
C VAL A 141 1.20 -4.47 -17.19
N PRO A 142 0.92 -4.03 -18.43
CA PRO A 142 0.25 -2.74 -18.67
C PRO A 142 -1.23 -2.72 -18.26
N THR A 143 -1.85 -3.88 -18.06
CA THR A 143 -3.24 -3.99 -17.61
C THR A 143 -3.43 -3.87 -16.11
N SER A 144 -2.33 -3.84 -15.33
CA SER A 144 -2.41 -3.74 -13.88
C SER A 144 -2.67 -2.30 -13.45
N GLY A 145 -3.51 -2.12 -12.41
CA GLY A 145 -3.78 -0.81 -11.83
C GLY A 145 -2.51 -0.14 -11.29
N ALA A 146 -1.59 -0.92 -10.76
CA ALA A 146 -0.31 -0.42 -10.26
C ALA A 146 0.60 0.09 -11.39
N PHE A 147 0.54 -0.50 -12.58
CA PHE A 147 1.23 0.02 -13.75
C PHE A 147 0.70 1.39 -14.15
N LEU A 148 -0.63 1.55 -14.15
CA LEU A 148 -1.27 2.83 -14.44
C LEU A 148 -0.86 3.90 -13.41
N GLU A 149 -0.84 3.56 -12.12
CA GLU A 149 -0.35 4.46 -11.07
C GLU A 149 1.10 4.89 -11.30
N GLN A 150 1.92 3.98 -11.78
CA GLN A 150 3.33 4.29 -12.12
C GLN A 150 3.42 5.27 -13.29
N VAL A 151 2.60 5.12 -14.32
CA VAL A 151 2.51 6.08 -15.44
C VAL A 151 2.12 7.45 -14.92
N VAL A 152 1.14 7.53 -14.02
CA VAL A 152 0.71 8.78 -13.39
C VAL A 152 1.85 9.41 -12.59
N ALA A 153 2.58 8.62 -11.81
CA ALA A 153 3.73 9.12 -11.03
C ALA A 153 4.84 9.67 -11.92
N ILE A 154 5.18 8.98 -13.00
CA ILE A 154 6.18 9.45 -13.96
C ILE A 154 5.72 10.78 -14.58
N THR A 155 4.46 10.87 -14.94
CA THR A 155 3.88 12.10 -15.53
C THR A 155 4.00 13.28 -14.56
N LYS A 156 3.68 13.07 -13.29
CA LYS A 156 3.76 14.13 -12.27
C LYS A 156 5.19 14.56 -11.95
N LEU A 157 6.12 13.61 -11.91
CA LEU A 157 7.51 13.87 -11.48
C LEU A 157 8.44 14.27 -12.64
N LYS A 158 8.20 13.78 -13.83
CA LYS A 158 9.10 13.94 -14.98
C LYS A 158 8.42 14.54 -16.21
N GLY A 159 7.09 14.69 -16.20
CA GLY A 159 6.34 15.24 -17.32
C GLY A 159 5.77 14.20 -18.28
N LYS A 160 4.82 14.65 -19.08
CA LYS A 160 4.10 13.81 -20.05
C LYS A 160 5.03 13.15 -21.08
N ASP A 161 6.03 13.90 -21.58
CA ASP A 161 6.94 13.38 -22.60
C ASP A 161 7.80 12.23 -22.06
N ALA A 162 8.24 12.33 -20.81
CA ALA A 162 8.98 11.24 -20.15
C ALA A 162 8.10 9.98 -19.98
N ALA A 163 6.85 10.15 -19.63
CA ALA A 163 5.90 9.03 -19.50
C ALA A 163 5.65 8.36 -20.85
N LEU A 164 5.45 9.13 -21.90
CA LEU A 164 5.26 8.59 -23.25
C LEU A 164 6.50 7.87 -23.76
N LYS A 165 7.68 8.44 -23.52
CA LYS A 165 8.97 7.80 -23.88
C LYS A 165 9.14 6.46 -23.16
N TRP A 166 8.81 6.41 -21.88
CA TRP A 166 8.89 5.18 -21.08
C TRP A 166 7.95 4.10 -21.61
N LEU A 167 6.68 4.46 -21.86
CA LEU A 167 5.69 3.53 -22.44
C LEU A 167 6.12 3.01 -23.80
N LYS A 168 6.60 3.90 -24.68
CA LYS A 168 7.09 3.52 -26.00
C LYS A 168 8.32 2.61 -25.89
N GLY A 169 9.23 2.93 -24.99
CA GLY A 169 10.44 2.11 -24.77
C GLY A 169 10.09 0.70 -24.26
N LEU A 170 9.13 0.57 -23.34
CA LEU A 170 8.67 -0.75 -22.87
C LEU A 170 8.00 -1.53 -24.01
N LYS A 171 7.21 -0.86 -24.85
CA LYS A 171 6.57 -1.50 -26.00
C LYS A 171 7.61 -2.03 -27.00
N GLU A 172 8.69 -1.29 -27.22
CA GLU A 172 9.76 -1.67 -28.15
C GLU A 172 10.72 -2.71 -27.58
N ASN A 173 11.06 -2.59 -26.28
CA ASN A 173 12.14 -3.37 -25.67
C ASN A 173 11.63 -4.44 -24.69
N GLY A 174 10.48 -4.26 -24.05
CA GLY A 174 9.98 -5.16 -23.04
C GLY A 174 9.14 -6.31 -23.56
N LYS A 175 8.84 -7.24 -22.67
CA LYS A 175 7.90 -8.34 -22.91
C LYS A 175 6.63 -8.10 -22.13
N LEU A 176 5.49 -8.09 -22.82
CA LEU A 176 4.18 -7.84 -22.24
C LEU A 176 3.61 -9.11 -21.61
N TYR A 177 3.12 -9.01 -20.39
CA TYR A 177 2.39 -10.07 -19.68
C TYR A 177 1.02 -9.55 -19.26
N ALA A 178 0.04 -10.46 -19.21
CA ALA A 178 -1.35 -10.11 -18.88
C ALA A 178 -1.58 -9.90 -17.38
N LYS A 179 -0.75 -10.51 -16.51
CA LYS A 179 -0.90 -10.48 -15.05
C LYS A 179 0.46 -10.45 -14.35
N ASN A 180 0.51 -9.83 -13.17
CA ASN A 180 1.72 -9.82 -12.34
C ASN A 180 2.20 -11.24 -11.97
N SER A 181 1.27 -12.13 -11.62
CA SER A 181 1.62 -13.52 -11.29
C SER A 181 2.23 -14.27 -12.47
N VAL A 182 1.76 -14.00 -13.68
CA VAL A 182 2.30 -14.60 -14.91
C VAL A 182 3.68 -14.05 -15.22
N ALA A 183 3.90 -12.74 -15.06
CA ALA A 183 5.22 -12.13 -15.25
C ALA A 183 6.24 -12.68 -14.25
N LEU A 184 5.85 -12.81 -12.98
CA LEU A 184 6.70 -13.41 -11.93
C LEU A 184 7.08 -14.86 -12.30
N GLN A 185 6.11 -15.66 -12.71
CA GLN A 185 6.36 -17.05 -13.08
C GLN A 185 7.27 -17.15 -14.31
N ALA A 186 7.17 -16.21 -15.25
CA ALA A 186 8.05 -16.15 -16.42
C ALA A 186 9.52 -15.91 -16.00
N VAL A 187 9.75 -15.05 -15.00
CA VAL A 187 11.09 -14.84 -14.46
C VAL A 187 11.60 -16.10 -13.74
N GLU A 188 10.75 -16.72 -12.91
CA GLU A 188 11.07 -17.94 -12.19
C GLU A 188 11.42 -19.10 -13.13
N ASN A 189 10.73 -19.18 -14.26
CA ASN A 189 10.97 -20.21 -15.29
C ASN A 189 12.14 -19.89 -16.23
N GLY A 190 12.81 -18.75 -16.06
CA GLY A 190 13.93 -18.35 -16.92
C GLY A 190 13.53 -17.81 -18.29
N GLU A 191 12.24 -17.51 -18.51
CA GLU A 191 11.75 -16.97 -19.79
C GLU A 191 12.20 -15.54 -20.01
N VAL A 192 12.27 -14.75 -18.95
CA VAL A 192 12.75 -13.35 -18.95
C VAL A 192 13.55 -13.11 -17.67
N PRO A 193 14.69 -12.41 -17.71
CA PRO A 193 15.54 -12.28 -16.52
C PRO A 193 15.03 -11.32 -15.46
N ALA A 194 14.09 -10.40 -15.80
CA ALA A 194 13.53 -9.45 -14.84
C ALA A 194 12.13 -9.01 -15.27
N ALA A 195 11.34 -8.50 -14.33
CA ALA A 195 10.02 -7.94 -14.60
C ALA A 195 9.64 -6.86 -13.58
N LEU A 196 8.85 -5.89 -14.05
CA LEU A 196 8.25 -4.85 -13.22
C LEU A 196 6.92 -5.37 -12.68
N ILE A 197 6.87 -5.67 -11.38
CA ILE A 197 5.69 -6.22 -10.72
C ILE A 197 5.45 -5.55 -9.37
N ASN A 198 4.34 -5.88 -8.72
CA ASN A 198 4.12 -5.53 -7.31
C ASN A 198 4.79 -6.57 -6.40
N ASN A 199 5.37 -6.08 -5.29
CA ASN A 199 6.08 -6.93 -4.32
C ASN A 199 5.19 -8.02 -3.72
N TYR A 200 3.90 -7.76 -3.58
CA TYR A 200 2.93 -8.67 -3.01
C TYR A 200 2.98 -10.07 -3.64
N TYR A 201 3.09 -10.14 -4.96
CA TYR A 201 3.06 -11.42 -5.69
C TYR A 201 4.28 -12.28 -5.39
N TRP A 202 5.44 -11.65 -5.22
CA TRP A 202 6.65 -12.37 -4.84
C TRP A 202 6.55 -12.95 -3.42
N TYR A 203 6.06 -12.14 -2.47
CA TYR A 203 5.90 -12.61 -1.09
C TYR A 203 4.88 -13.75 -0.98
N ALA A 204 3.81 -13.72 -1.77
CA ALA A 204 2.84 -14.81 -1.83
C ALA A 204 3.49 -16.10 -2.34
N LEU A 205 4.30 -16.02 -3.38
CA LEU A 205 5.03 -17.17 -3.93
C LEU A 205 6.08 -17.68 -2.93
N ALA A 206 6.80 -16.79 -2.27
CA ALA A 206 7.80 -17.16 -1.26
C ALA A 206 7.17 -17.85 -0.06
N LYS A 207 5.99 -17.43 0.37
CA LYS A 207 5.23 -18.08 1.43
C LYS A 207 4.83 -19.51 1.05
N GLU A 208 4.43 -19.71 -0.20
CA GLU A 208 4.01 -21.01 -0.71
C GLU A 208 5.18 -21.98 -0.88
N LYS A 209 6.29 -21.53 -1.45
CA LYS A 209 7.38 -22.39 -1.91
C LYS A 209 8.67 -22.28 -1.08
N GLY A 210 8.76 -21.29 -0.18
CA GLY A 210 10.00 -20.96 0.53
C GLY A 210 10.87 -20.02 -0.31
N ALA A 211 11.25 -18.86 0.25
CA ALA A 211 12.05 -17.87 -0.45
C ALA A 211 13.37 -18.41 -1.00
N ASP A 212 14.04 -19.27 -0.22
CA ASP A 212 15.34 -19.85 -0.60
C ASP A 212 15.24 -20.85 -1.77
N ASN A 213 14.04 -21.35 -2.04
CA ASN A 213 13.78 -22.27 -3.16
C ASN A 213 13.48 -21.55 -4.48
N LEU A 214 13.37 -20.21 -4.45
CA LEU A 214 13.07 -19.42 -5.63
C LEU A 214 14.36 -18.97 -6.34
N LYS A 215 14.30 -18.90 -7.68
CA LYS A 215 15.35 -18.26 -8.48
C LYS A 215 15.23 -16.74 -8.46
N THR A 216 14.06 -16.24 -8.10
CA THR A 216 13.77 -14.82 -8.12
C THR A 216 14.11 -14.13 -6.80
N ARG A 217 14.51 -12.87 -6.91
CA ARG A 217 14.72 -11.94 -5.79
C ARG A 217 14.09 -10.61 -6.16
N LEU A 218 13.85 -9.79 -5.13
CA LEU A 218 13.30 -8.45 -5.31
C LEU A 218 14.41 -7.41 -5.26
N TYR A 219 14.31 -6.43 -6.14
CA TYR A 219 15.10 -5.21 -6.08
C TYR A 219 14.16 -4.03 -5.86
N PHE A 220 14.39 -3.26 -4.80
CA PHE A 220 13.59 -2.09 -4.43
C PHE A 220 14.25 -0.84 -4.99
N ILE A 221 13.54 -0.15 -5.89
CA ILE A 221 13.98 1.14 -6.40
C ILE A 221 13.70 2.16 -5.30
N ARG A 222 14.70 2.95 -4.91
CA ARG A 222 14.63 3.88 -3.77
C ARG A 222 14.70 5.33 -4.24
N HIS A 223 14.35 6.28 -3.34
CA HIS A 223 14.54 7.73 -3.47
C HIS A 223 13.79 8.44 -4.59
N GLN A 224 12.57 8.87 -4.39
CA GLN A 224 11.80 9.78 -5.27
C GLN A 224 11.83 9.43 -6.78
N ASP A 225 12.32 8.26 -7.13
CA ASP A 225 12.18 7.76 -8.48
C ASP A 225 10.75 7.30 -8.72
N PRO A 226 10.16 7.53 -9.90
CA PRO A 226 8.82 7.03 -10.21
C PRO A 226 8.66 5.52 -10.07
N GLY A 227 9.74 4.76 -10.15
CA GLY A 227 9.76 3.32 -9.92
C GLY A 227 9.61 2.92 -8.47
N ALA A 228 9.92 3.83 -7.56
CA ALA A 228 9.75 3.66 -6.12
C ALA A 228 8.37 4.11 -5.64
N LEU A 229 7.40 4.22 -6.54
CA LEU A 229 6.04 4.62 -6.19
C LEU A 229 5.52 3.77 -5.05
N VAL A 230 5.18 4.44 -3.96
CA VAL A 230 4.57 3.85 -2.79
C VAL A 230 3.11 4.30 -2.73
N THR A 231 2.20 3.34 -2.69
CA THR A 231 0.80 3.62 -2.38
C THR A 231 0.60 3.41 -0.88
N TYR A 232 -0.15 4.31 -0.24
CA TYR A 232 -0.31 4.31 1.20
C TYR A 232 -1.70 3.87 1.60
N SER A 233 -1.79 3.07 2.65
CA SER A 233 -3.02 2.84 3.39
C SER A 233 -3.14 3.88 4.49
N GLY A 234 -4.33 4.06 4.98
CA GLY A 234 -4.57 5.01 6.06
C GLY A 234 -5.87 4.76 6.78
N ALA A 235 -6.12 5.59 7.80
CA ALA A 235 -7.35 5.54 8.57
C ALA A 235 -7.80 6.93 9.00
N ALA A 236 -9.09 7.06 9.25
CA ALA A 236 -9.72 8.28 9.72
C ALA A 236 -10.89 7.96 10.65
N VAL A 237 -11.21 8.89 11.53
CA VAL A 237 -12.40 8.86 12.37
C VAL A 237 -13.50 9.66 11.68
N LEU A 238 -14.70 9.10 11.60
CA LEU A 238 -15.83 9.79 10.99
C LEU A 238 -16.36 10.88 11.95
N LYS A 239 -16.60 12.08 11.40
CA LYS A 239 -17.16 13.19 12.16
C LYS A 239 -18.53 12.87 12.75
N GLY A 240 -19.31 12.03 12.05
CA GLY A 240 -20.62 11.56 12.52
C GLY A 240 -20.57 10.42 13.55
N SER A 241 -19.39 9.95 13.93
CA SER A 241 -19.27 8.88 14.92
C SER A 241 -19.84 9.29 16.27
N LYS A 242 -20.59 8.40 16.88
CA LYS A 242 -21.09 8.53 18.27
C LYS A 242 -20.11 7.92 19.27
N ASN A 243 -19.02 7.33 18.82
CA ASN A 243 -18.01 6.64 19.62
C ASN A 243 -16.61 7.18 19.30
N LYS A 244 -16.50 8.51 19.24
CA LYS A 244 -15.26 9.18 18.78
C LYS A 244 -14.04 8.85 19.64
N GLU A 245 -14.20 8.73 20.96
CA GLU A 245 -13.07 8.40 21.84
C GLU A 245 -12.50 7.01 21.53
N GLU A 246 -13.37 6.02 21.42
CA GLU A 246 -12.98 4.65 21.09
C GLU A 246 -12.41 4.56 19.66
N ALA A 247 -13.02 5.30 18.72
CA ALA A 247 -12.55 5.38 17.34
C ALA A 247 -11.14 6.00 17.27
N LYS A 248 -10.89 7.07 18.01
CA LYS A 248 -9.57 7.70 18.08
C LYS A 248 -8.52 6.77 18.71
N LYS A 249 -8.90 6.01 19.74
CA LYS A 249 -8.04 4.97 20.33
C LYS A 249 -7.65 3.92 19.30
N PHE A 250 -8.59 3.49 18.48
CA PHE A 250 -8.32 2.49 17.45
C PHE A 250 -7.37 3.04 16.38
N VAL A 251 -7.59 4.25 15.89
CA VAL A 251 -6.69 4.87 14.90
C VAL A 251 -5.30 5.09 15.50
N ASP A 252 -5.20 5.53 16.74
CA ASP A 252 -3.92 5.66 17.45
C ASP A 252 -3.21 4.29 17.56
N PHE A 253 -3.96 3.24 17.89
CA PHE A 253 -3.43 1.87 17.96
C PHE A 253 -2.92 1.38 16.60
N LEU A 254 -3.64 1.66 15.51
CA LEU A 254 -3.19 1.33 14.15
C LEU A 254 -1.82 1.94 13.83
N ALA A 255 -1.55 3.14 14.36
CA ALA A 255 -0.29 3.84 14.17
C ALA A 255 0.77 3.46 15.21
N SER A 256 0.40 2.81 16.29
CA SER A 256 1.31 2.41 17.37
C SER A 256 2.24 1.29 16.96
N LYS A 257 3.32 1.12 17.70
CA LYS A 257 4.26 0.01 17.49
C LYS A 257 3.56 -1.34 17.52
N GLU A 258 2.72 -1.56 18.55
CA GLU A 258 1.99 -2.83 18.72
C GLU A 258 1.02 -3.09 17.55
N GLY A 259 0.27 -2.08 17.13
CA GLY A 259 -0.65 -2.19 16.00
C GLY A 259 0.06 -2.43 14.69
N GLN A 260 1.16 -1.72 14.44
CA GLN A 260 1.96 -1.89 13.24
C GLN A 260 2.61 -3.29 13.18
N GLU A 261 3.11 -3.78 14.31
CA GLU A 261 3.67 -5.14 14.40
C GLU A 261 2.61 -6.21 14.13
N ALA A 262 1.40 -6.05 14.66
CA ALA A 262 0.29 -6.96 14.40
C ALA A 262 -0.08 -7.02 12.92
N PHE A 263 -0.13 -5.86 12.26
CA PHE A 263 -0.46 -5.77 10.84
C PHE A 263 0.61 -6.42 9.96
N VAL A 264 1.88 -6.06 10.15
CA VAL A 264 2.96 -6.57 9.30
C VAL A 264 3.32 -8.04 9.58
N SER A 265 2.86 -8.60 10.69
CA SER A 265 3.05 -10.03 10.99
C SER A 265 2.34 -10.93 9.98
N VAL A 266 1.27 -10.44 9.37
CA VAL A 266 0.42 -11.20 8.44
C VAL A 266 0.33 -10.57 7.06
N ARG A 267 0.82 -9.33 6.89
CA ARG A 267 0.67 -8.59 5.63
C ARG A 267 2.02 -8.01 5.17
N ALA A 268 2.40 -8.30 3.93
CA ALA A 268 3.64 -7.82 3.32
C ALA A 268 3.48 -6.38 2.83
N GLU A 269 3.28 -5.45 3.76
CA GLU A 269 3.30 -4.00 3.52
C GLU A 269 4.36 -3.37 4.41
N TYR A 270 4.89 -2.21 4.00
CA TYR A 270 5.87 -1.50 4.81
C TYR A 270 5.19 -0.77 5.97
N PRO A 271 5.60 -1.04 7.21
CA PRO A 271 5.16 -0.22 8.33
C PRO A 271 5.75 1.18 8.20
N LEU A 272 4.97 2.21 8.50
CA LEU A 272 5.49 3.58 8.45
C LEU A 272 6.23 4.00 9.72
N ARG A 273 6.10 3.25 10.82
CA ARG A 273 6.94 3.48 11.99
C ARG A 273 8.35 2.95 11.73
N THR A 274 9.36 3.75 12.12
CA THR A 274 10.76 3.37 11.93
C THR A 274 11.25 2.30 12.91
N ASP A 275 10.52 2.09 14.02
CA ASP A 275 10.85 1.11 15.05
C ASP A 275 10.13 -0.24 14.87
N VAL A 276 9.47 -0.44 13.74
CA VAL A 276 8.79 -1.69 13.39
C VAL A 276 9.48 -2.31 12.19
N VAL A 277 9.79 -3.61 12.29
CA VAL A 277 10.45 -4.37 11.23
C VAL A 277 9.47 -5.38 10.66
N SER A 278 9.30 -5.37 9.33
CA SER A 278 8.51 -6.38 8.64
C SER A 278 9.28 -7.72 8.59
N PRO A 279 8.60 -8.86 8.85
CA PRO A 279 9.23 -10.18 8.71
C PRO A 279 9.41 -10.61 7.25
N PHE A 280 8.92 -9.81 6.30
CA PHE A 280 9.00 -10.08 4.87
C PHE A 280 10.19 -9.40 4.20
#